data_45201f2d41088fa65a40bfe41d28f7b6
#
_entry.id   45201f2d41088fa65a40bfe41d28f7b6
#
_cell.length_a   1.000
_cell.length_b   1.000
_cell.length_c   1.000
_cell.angle_alpha   90.00
_cell.angle_beta   90.00
_cell.angle_gamma   90.00
#
_symmetry.space_group_name_H-M   'P 1'
#
loop_
_entity.id
_entity.type
_entity.pdbx_description
1 polymer ?
#
loop_
_entity_poly.entity_id
_entity_poly.type
_entity_poly.pdbx_seq_one_letter_code
_entity_poly.pdbx_strand_id
1 'polypeptide(L)'
;MSPLMTATELLQTNIPNKRTELVRGRLIVREPAGYNHGRVTMNLTVRLGAYVESEGCGQLVAAETGFTLSRAPDTVRAPDVGFVRRDRLPDPATTGFPEMAPDLVVEVLSPDDRPGETLAKVGDWLEAGARLAWVIDPQRRLARIYRADGTESLLAESDALDGEDVLPGFSCPLGTIL
;
A
#
# COMPACT_ATOMS: atom_id res chain seq x y z
N MET A 1 27.49 -13.13 -8.14
CA MET A 1 26.20 -12.61 -7.65
C MET A 1 26.22 -11.11 -7.85
N SER A 2 25.16 -10.53 -8.46
CA SER A 2 25.06 -9.07 -8.55
C SER A 2 25.02 -8.48 -7.14
N PRO A 3 25.66 -7.32 -6.89
CA PRO A 3 25.59 -6.67 -5.59
C PRO A 3 24.13 -6.34 -5.25
N LEU A 4 23.79 -6.41 -3.96
CA LEU A 4 22.48 -6.01 -3.48
C LEU A 4 22.38 -4.48 -3.51
N MET A 5 21.26 -3.97 -4.02
CA MET A 5 20.96 -2.54 -4.09
C MET A 5 20.48 -2.03 -2.74
N THR A 6 20.79 -0.79 -2.42
CA THR A 6 20.29 -0.07 -1.23
C THR A 6 19.11 0.83 -1.57
N ALA A 7 18.36 1.26 -0.56
CA ALA A 7 17.28 2.23 -0.71
C ALA A 7 17.78 3.59 -1.28
N THR A 8 18.99 3.99 -0.92
CA THR A 8 19.62 5.21 -1.45
C THR A 8 19.93 5.09 -2.94
N GLU A 9 20.41 3.94 -3.39
CA GLU A 9 20.64 3.68 -4.80
C GLU A 9 19.32 3.58 -5.57
N LEU A 10 18.27 2.98 -4.99
CA LEU A 10 16.93 2.95 -5.58
C LEU A 10 16.39 4.36 -5.80
N LEU A 11 16.56 5.26 -4.83
CA LEU A 11 16.08 6.64 -4.92
C LEU A 11 16.75 7.40 -6.10
N GLN A 12 17.98 7.03 -6.46
CA GLN A 12 18.72 7.60 -7.58
C GLN A 12 18.46 6.86 -8.92
N THR A 13 17.75 5.71 -8.84
CA THR A 13 17.47 4.89 -10.03
C THR A 13 16.22 5.41 -10.72
N ASN A 14 16.37 5.78 -12.00
CA ASN A 14 15.23 6.15 -12.83
C ASN A 14 15.12 5.20 -14.03
N ILE A 15 14.05 4.42 -14.07
CA ILE A 15 13.68 3.59 -15.22
C ILE A 15 12.44 4.24 -15.85
N PRO A 16 12.57 4.87 -17.02
CA PRO A 16 11.47 5.62 -17.62
C PRO A 16 10.21 4.74 -17.81
N ASN A 17 9.06 5.28 -17.42
CA ASN A 17 7.75 4.64 -17.55
C ASN A 17 7.60 3.31 -16.80
N LYS A 18 8.38 3.10 -15.73
CA LYS A 18 8.29 1.91 -14.88
C LYS A 18 8.11 2.29 -13.42
N ARG A 19 7.39 1.44 -12.68
CA ARG A 19 7.36 1.47 -11.22
C ARG A 19 8.47 0.58 -10.69
N THR A 20 9.16 1.02 -9.66
CA THR A 20 10.28 0.27 -9.06
C THR A 20 10.10 0.10 -7.56
N GLU A 21 10.42 -1.09 -7.09
CA GLU A 21 10.50 -1.43 -5.67
C GLU A 21 11.83 -2.15 -5.41
N LEU A 22 12.19 -2.29 -4.16
CA LEU A 22 13.36 -3.05 -3.73
C LEU A 22 12.93 -4.14 -2.76
N VAL A 23 13.27 -5.37 -3.04
CA VAL A 23 12.94 -6.51 -2.19
C VAL A 23 14.21 -7.24 -1.80
N ARG A 24 14.60 -7.13 -0.54
CA ARG A 24 15.83 -7.72 -0.02
C ARG A 24 17.05 -7.42 -0.90
N GLY A 25 17.19 -6.14 -1.27
CA GLY A 25 18.27 -5.65 -2.13
C GLY A 25 18.14 -6.00 -3.61
N ARG A 26 17.02 -6.56 -4.05
CA ARG A 26 16.76 -6.89 -5.46
C ARG A 26 15.76 -5.91 -6.06
N LEU A 27 16.14 -5.28 -7.16
CA LEU A 27 15.27 -4.38 -7.89
C LEU A 27 14.12 -5.15 -8.54
N ILE A 28 12.89 -4.73 -8.26
CA ILE A 28 11.66 -5.17 -8.90
C ILE A 28 11.18 -4.05 -9.81
N VAL A 29 10.96 -4.37 -11.06
CA VAL A 29 10.47 -3.42 -12.07
C VAL A 29 9.08 -3.87 -12.51
N ARG A 30 8.12 -2.94 -12.49
CA ARG A 30 6.72 -3.18 -12.84
C ARG A 30 6.28 -2.27 -13.98
N GLU A 31 5.38 -2.78 -14.82
CA GLU A 31 4.69 -1.99 -15.82
C GLU A 31 3.70 -1.00 -15.17
N PRO A 32 3.33 0.09 -15.86
CA PRO A 32 2.23 0.93 -15.42
C PRO A 32 0.95 0.13 -15.26
N ALA A 33 0.15 0.49 -14.24
CA ALA A 33 -1.14 -0.16 -14.00
C ALA A 33 -2.16 0.17 -15.10
N GLY A 34 -3.08 -0.76 -15.35
CA GLY A 34 -4.17 -0.57 -16.30
C GLY A 34 -5.27 0.36 -15.79
N TYR A 35 -6.16 0.80 -16.69
CA TYR A 35 -7.21 1.78 -16.39
C TYR A 35 -8.12 1.38 -15.21
N ASN A 36 -8.56 0.11 -15.15
CA ASN A 36 -9.47 -0.34 -14.09
C ASN A 36 -8.83 -0.29 -12.70
N HIS A 37 -7.55 -0.67 -12.59
CA HIS A 37 -6.77 -0.52 -11.37
C HIS A 37 -6.76 0.96 -10.92
N GLY A 38 -6.39 1.88 -11.82
CA GLY A 38 -6.33 3.31 -11.50
C GLY A 38 -7.70 3.87 -11.09
N ARG A 39 -8.79 3.45 -11.77
CA ARG A 39 -10.17 3.87 -11.45
C ARG A 39 -10.58 3.43 -10.04
N VAL A 40 -10.37 2.17 -9.69
CA VAL A 40 -10.71 1.62 -8.37
C VAL A 40 -9.88 2.29 -7.28
N THR A 41 -8.57 2.43 -7.51
CA THR A 41 -7.66 3.12 -6.60
C THR A 41 -8.14 4.56 -6.33
N MET A 42 -8.48 5.30 -7.39
CA MET A 42 -8.95 6.70 -7.25
C MET A 42 -10.30 6.77 -6.55
N ASN A 43 -11.26 5.89 -6.88
CA ASN A 43 -12.57 5.85 -6.23
C ASN A 43 -12.44 5.65 -4.70
N LEU A 44 -11.54 4.79 -4.26
CA LEU A 44 -11.26 4.60 -2.83
C LEU A 44 -10.52 5.79 -2.23
N THR A 45 -9.49 6.30 -2.94
CA THR A 45 -8.67 7.43 -2.45
C THR A 45 -9.51 8.66 -2.16
N VAL A 46 -10.49 8.98 -3.02
CA VAL A 46 -11.40 10.11 -2.81
C VAL A 46 -12.21 9.96 -1.50
N ARG A 47 -12.71 8.76 -1.21
CA ARG A 47 -13.47 8.49 0.01
C ARG A 47 -12.61 8.53 1.26
N LEU A 48 -11.45 7.88 1.20
CA LEU A 48 -10.46 7.93 2.29
C LEU A 48 -9.98 9.36 2.53
N GLY A 49 -9.71 10.11 1.45
CA GLY A 49 -9.24 11.49 1.53
C GLY A 49 -10.23 12.41 2.22
N ALA A 50 -11.50 12.35 1.80
CA ALA A 50 -12.56 13.13 2.43
C ALA A 50 -12.70 12.82 3.93
N TYR A 51 -12.63 11.54 4.31
CA TYR A 51 -12.69 11.12 5.70
C TYR A 51 -11.46 11.60 6.50
N VAL A 52 -10.26 11.32 6.00
CA VAL A 52 -9.00 11.71 6.68
C VAL A 52 -8.90 13.21 6.86
N GLU A 53 -9.35 13.99 5.88
CA GLU A 53 -9.41 15.46 5.94
C GLU A 53 -10.41 15.94 6.99
N SER A 54 -11.64 15.40 7.00
CA SER A 54 -12.68 15.78 7.96
C SER A 54 -12.29 15.46 9.41
N GLU A 55 -11.70 14.31 9.66
CA GLU A 55 -11.27 13.87 10.99
C GLU A 55 -9.91 14.44 11.40
N GLY A 56 -9.14 14.91 10.43
CA GLY A 56 -7.79 15.39 10.64
C GLY A 56 -6.89 14.34 11.31
N CYS A 57 -7.11 13.07 11.04
CA CYS A 57 -6.51 11.97 11.79
C CYS A 57 -5.13 11.52 11.26
N GLY A 58 -4.69 12.04 10.12
CA GLY A 58 -3.40 11.66 9.51
C GLY A 58 -3.24 12.19 8.10
N GLN A 59 -2.50 11.44 7.30
CA GLN A 59 -2.22 11.78 5.90
C GLN A 59 -2.29 10.54 5.00
N LEU A 60 -2.87 10.72 3.82
CA LEU A 60 -2.78 9.75 2.74
C LEU A 60 -1.58 10.03 1.84
N VAL A 61 -1.02 8.97 1.32
CA VAL A 61 -0.01 9.03 0.24
C VAL A 61 -0.50 8.20 -0.94
N ALA A 62 -0.19 8.69 -2.14
CA ALA A 62 -0.57 8.05 -3.40
C ALA A 62 0.43 6.96 -3.80
N ALA A 63 0.09 6.22 -4.84
CA ALA A 63 0.96 5.24 -5.48
C ALA A 63 2.35 5.81 -5.77
N GLU A 64 3.35 4.92 -5.78
CA GLU A 64 4.77 5.21 -5.98
C GLU A 64 5.46 5.94 -4.80
N THR A 65 4.74 6.25 -3.72
CA THR A 65 5.37 6.72 -2.48
C THR A 65 6.06 5.55 -1.79
N GLY A 66 7.38 5.52 -1.84
CA GLY A 66 8.18 4.43 -1.26
C GLY A 66 8.35 4.55 0.24
N PHE A 67 8.41 3.40 0.91
CA PHE A 67 8.72 3.25 2.33
C PHE A 67 9.82 2.21 2.50
N THR A 68 10.83 2.51 3.31
CA THR A 68 11.86 1.53 3.68
C THR A 68 11.35 0.66 4.82
N LEU A 69 11.10 -0.60 4.52
CA LEU A 69 10.51 -1.57 5.45
C LEU A 69 11.56 -2.35 6.24
N SER A 70 12.73 -2.58 5.65
CA SER A 70 13.85 -3.26 6.31
C SER A 70 15.18 -2.78 5.75
N ARG A 71 16.24 -3.03 6.55
CA ARG A 71 17.63 -2.77 6.17
C ARG A 71 18.46 -4.06 6.22
N ALA A 72 19.53 -4.07 5.45
CA ALA A 72 20.55 -5.09 5.42
C ALA A 72 20.05 -6.56 5.29
N PRO A 73 19.36 -6.96 4.21
CA PRO A 73 19.20 -6.24 2.95
C PRO A 73 17.98 -5.32 2.92
N ASP A 74 18.10 -4.23 2.17
CA ASP A 74 17.06 -3.21 2.10
C ASP A 74 15.81 -3.72 1.37
N THR A 75 14.64 -3.38 1.93
CA THR A 75 13.34 -3.56 1.27
C THR A 75 12.63 -2.22 1.23
N VAL A 76 12.25 -1.76 0.03
CA VAL A 76 11.45 -0.56 -0.21
C VAL A 76 10.22 -0.97 -1.01
N ARG A 77 9.06 -0.71 -0.44
CA ARG A 77 7.77 -0.97 -1.07
C ARG A 77 6.98 0.33 -1.24
N ALA A 78 6.14 0.36 -2.24
CA ALA A 78 5.18 1.43 -2.48
C ALA A 78 3.77 0.84 -2.58
N PRO A 79 2.81 1.27 -1.72
CA PRO A 79 1.42 0.83 -1.82
C PRO A 79 0.68 1.62 -2.89
N ASP A 80 -0.46 1.13 -3.37
CA ASP A 80 -1.34 1.92 -4.25
C ASP A 80 -1.98 3.09 -3.48
N VAL A 81 -2.31 2.90 -2.21
CA VAL A 81 -2.69 3.95 -1.24
C VAL A 81 -2.09 3.61 0.12
N GLY A 82 -1.48 4.57 0.78
CA GLY A 82 -1.01 4.45 2.15
C GLY A 82 -1.66 5.49 3.05
N PHE A 83 -2.02 5.11 4.27
CA PHE A 83 -2.45 6.03 5.31
C PHE A 83 -1.47 6.00 6.48
N VAL A 84 -1.02 7.17 6.91
CA VAL A 84 -0.15 7.34 8.09
C VAL A 84 -0.90 8.18 9.11
N ARG A 85 -1.02 7.68 10.32
CA ARG A 85 -1.64 8.39 11.45
C ARG A 85 -0.89 9.67 11.76
N ARG A 86 -1.61 10.68 12.25
CA ARG A 86 -1.05 12.00 12.59
C ARG A 86 0.15 11.93 13.54
N ASP A 87 0.09 11.07 14.54
CA ASP A 87 1.13 10.89 15.56
C ASP A 87 2.37 10.13 15.05
N ARG A 88 2.32 9.60 13.81
CA ARG A 88 3.40 8.87 13.16
C ARG A 88 3.91 9.53 11.88
N LEU A 89 3.41 10.71 11.55
CA LEU A 89 3.85 11.38 10.32
C LEU A 89 5.37 11.59 10.34
N PRO A 90 6.06 11.27 9.23
CA PRO A 90 7.49 11.56 9.12
C PRO A 90 7.72 13.08 9.14
N ASP A 91 8.94 13.48 9.50
CA ASP A 91 9.34 14.87 9.41
C ASP A 91 9.11 15.39 7.99
N PRO A 92 8.44 16.54 7.80
CA PRO A 92 8.25 17.16 6.48
C PRO A 92 9.55 17.41 5.71
N ALA A 93 10.68 17.51 6.42
CA ALA A 93 12.01 17.63 5.81
C ALA A 93 12.62 16.30 5.37
N THR A 94 11.93 15.17 5.59
CA THR A 94 12.43 13.84 5.20
C THR A 94 12.64 13.81 3.68
N THR A 95 13.87 13.56 3.26
CA THR A 95 14.24 13.31 1.88
C THR A 95 14.42 11.81 1.65
N GLY A 96 13.71 11.27 0.66
CA GLY A 96 13.78 9.84 0.35
C GLY A 96 12.65 9.03 0.98
N PHE A 97 12.90 7.73 1.18
CA PHE A 97 11.90 6.79 1.67
C PHE A 97 11.93 6.73 3.20
N PRO A 98 10.86 7.14 3.91
CA PRO A 98 10.81 7.04 5.37
C PRO A 98 10.96 5.58 5.83
N GLU A 99 11.67 5.37 6.94
CA GLU A 99 11.90 4.04 7.53
C GLU A 99 10.73 3.64 8.43
N MET A 100 9.62 3.27 7.80
CA MET A 100 8.38 2.87 8.47
C MET A 100 7.44 2.21 7.48
N ALA A 101 6.40 1.53 7.97
CA ALA A 101 5.22 1.20 7.19
C ALA A 101 4.08 2.19 7.48
N PRO A 102 3.20 2.51 6.52
CA PRO A 102 1.90 3.13 6.79
C PRO A 102 1.06 2.29 7.76
N ASP A 103 0.11 2.92 8.45
CA ASP A 103 -0.80 2.20 9.36
C ASP A 103 -1.83 1.37 8.60
N LEU A 104 -2.35 1.90 7.48
CA LEU A 104 -3.15 1.17 6.50
C LEU A 104 -2.43 1.20 5.15
N VAL A 105 -2.37 0.07 4.51
CA VAL A 105 -1.93 -0.06 3.11
C VAL A 105 -3.05 -0.65 2.26
N VAL A 106 -3.17 -0.17 1.04
CA VAL A 106 -4.11 -0.68 0.04
C VAL A 106 -3.33 -1.13 -1.18
N GLU A 107 -3.61 -2.34 -1.62
CA GLU A 107 -3.13 -2.90 -2.87
C GLU A 107 -4.34 -3.23 -3.75
N VAL A 108 -4.39 -2.72 -4.96
CA VAL A 108 -5.44 -3.01 -5.93
C VAL A 108 -4.85 -3.94 -6.99
N LEU A 109 -5.44 -5.11 -7.16
CA LEU A 109 -4.89 -6.13 -8.06
C LEU A 109 -5.08 -5.74 -9.52
N SER A 110 -4.06 -6.00 -10.30
CA SER A 110 -4.06 -6.03 -11.76
C SER A 110 -4.20 -7.47 -12.26
N PRO A 111 -4.66 -7.70 -13.51
CA PRO A 111 -4.82 -9.06 -14.03
C PRO A 111 -3.55 -9.92 -14.03
N ASP A 112 -2.39 -9.28 -14.08
CA ASP A 112 -1.08 -9.94 -14.12
C ASP A 112 -0.48 -10.20 -12.74
N ASP A 113 -1.13 -9.74 -11.66
CA ASP A 113 -0.64 -9.96 -10.30
C ASP A 113 -0.76 -11.43 -9.89
N ARG A 114 0.33 -11.94 -9.31
CA ARG A 114 0.41 -13.31 -8.84
C ARG A 114 0.05 -13.38 -7.35
N PRO A 115 -0.87 -14.29 -6.96
CA PRO A 115 -1.31 -14.38 -5.56
C PRO A 115 -0.16 -14.51 -4.54
N GLY A 116 0.87 -15.29 -4.85
CA GLY A 116 2.02 -15.45 -3.96
C GLY A 116 2.86 -14.19 -3.82
N GLU A 117 3.02 -13.38 -4.87
CA GLU A 117 3.74 -12.11 -4.82
C GLU A 117 2.95 -11.07 -4.02
N THR A 118 1.63 -11.03 -4.20
CA THR A 118 0.74 -10.16 -3.42
C THR A 118 0.80 -10.50 -1.93
N LEU A 119 0.70 -11.79 -1.59
CA LEU A 119 0.77 -12.23 -0.19
C LEU A 119 2.13 -11.93 0.44
N ALA A 120 3.22 -12.12 -0.30
CA ALA A 120 4.56 -11.74 0.16
C ALA A 120 4.67 -10.22 0.40
N LYS A 121 4.08 -9.39 -0.47
CA LYS A 121 4.05 -7.94 -0.29
C LYS A 121 3.25 -7.53 0.95
N VAL A 122 2.09 -8.15 1.18
CA VAL A 122 1.30 -7.96 2.41
C VAL A 122 2.11 -8.35 3.64
N GLY A 123 2.83 -9.48 3.59
CA GLY A 123 3.74 -9.90 4.66
C GLY A 123 4.80 -8.85 4.97
N ASP A 124 5.48 -8.33 3.94
CA ASP A 124 6.49 -7.27 4.11
C ASP A 124 5.88 -6.03 4.81
N TRP A 125 4.63 -5.63 4.47
CA TRP A 125 3.95 -4.50 5.10
C TRP A 125 3.65 -4.75 6.59
N LEU A 126 3.04 -5.90 6.90
CA LEU A 126 2.64 -6.24 8.28
C LEU A 126 3.86 -6.44 9.18
N GLU A 127 4.90 -7.12 8.71
CA GLU A 127 6.18 -7.30 9.43
C GLU A 127 6.86 -5.96 9.73
N ALA A 128 6.73 -4.98 8.84
CA ALA A 128 7.27 -3.63 9.03
C ALA A 128 6.39 -2.73 9.92
N GLY A 129 5.24 -3.22 10.41
CA GLY A 129 4.40 -2.53 11.37
C GLY A 129 3.13 -1.88 10.80
N ALA A 130 2.74 -2.20 9.58
CA ALA A 130 1.38 -1.88 9.10
C ALA A 130 0.37 -2.64 9.96
N ARG A 131 -0.73 -1.98 10.32
CA ARG A 131 -1.76 -2.56 11.18
C ARG A 131 -2.87 -3.21 10.38
N LEU A 132 -3.13 -2.67 9.20
CA LEU A 132 -4.22 -3.09 8.32
C LEU A 132 -3.75 -3.06 6.87
N ALA A 133 -4.01 -4.12 6.13
CA ALA A 133 -3.74 -4.19 4.70
C ALA A 133 -5.01 -4.65 3.96
N TRP A 134 -5.45 -3.86 2.99
CA TRP A 134 -6.57 -4.17 2.11
C TRP A 134 -6.04 -4.58 0.73
N VAL A 135 -6.38 -5.77 0.29
CA VAL A 135 -6.12 -6.25 -1.07
C VAL A 135 -7.44 -6.32 -1.82
N ILE A 136 -7.62 -5.43 -2.78
CA ILE A 136 -8.86 -5.31 -3.55
C ILE A 136 -8.67 -6.01 -4.89
N ASP A 137 -9.55 -6.92 -5.23
CA ASP A 137 -9.59 -7.61 -6.52
C ASP A 137 -10.79 -7.10 -7.34
N PRO A 138 -10.56 -6.16 -8.26
CA PRO A 138 -11.65 -5.61 -9.08
C PRO A 138 -12.26 -6.64 -10.04
N GLN A 139 -11.47 -7.63 -10.47
CA GLN A 139 -11.92 -8.63 -11.42
C GLN A 139 -12.87 -9.64 -10.76
N ARG A 140 -12.55 -10.07 -9.54
CA ARG A 140 -13.39 -10.99 -8.76
C ARG A 140 -14.44 -10.30 -7.92
N ARG A 141 -14.40 -8.95 -7.87
CA ARG A 141 -15.31 -8.09 -7.10
C ARG A 141 -15.33 -8.45 -5.61
N LEU A 142 -14.16 -8.55 -5.03
CA LEU A 142 -13.96 -8.87 -3.61
C LEU A 142 -12.76 -8.10 -3.04
N ALA A 143 -12.64 -8.10 -1.71
CA ALA A 143 -11.45 -7.63 -1.01
C ALA A 143 -11.03 -8.62 0.06
N ARG A 144 -9.72 -8.72 0.30
CA ARG A 144 -9.14 -9.41 1.45
C ARG A 144 -8.56 -8.40 2.41
N ILE A 145 -8.86 -8.58 3.67
CA ILE A 145 -8.39 -7.73 4.76
C ILE A 145 -7.42 -8.54 5.60
N TYR A 146 -6.21 -8.04 5.75
CA TYR A 146 -5.17 -8.66 6.59
C TYR A 146 -4.84 -7.74 7.73
N ARG A 147 -4.64 -8.28 8.93
CA ARG A 147 -4.38 -7.53 10.16
C ARG A 147 -3.06 -7.94 10.79
N ALA A 148 -2.49 -7.04 11.56
CA ALA A 148 -1.22 -7.27 12.27
C ALA A 148 -1.25 -8.44 13.26
N ASP A 149 -2.44 -8.81 13.76
CA ASP A 149 -2.63 -9.98 14.63
C ASP A 149 -2.66 -11.33 13.89
N GLY A 150 -2.50 -11.31 12.55
CA GLY A 150 -2.52 -12.49 11.70
C GLY A 150 -3.92 -12.93 11.27
N THR A 151 -4.97 -12.23 11.68
CA THR A 151 -6.33 -12.53 11.22
C THR A 151 -6.59 -12.00 9.82
N GLU A 152 -7.44 -12.67 9.07
CA GLU A 152 -7.90 -12.22 7.75
C GLU A 152 -9.43 -12.28 7.62
N SER A 153 -9.96 -11.49 6.71
CA SER A 153 -11.36 -11.51 6.31
C SER A 153 -11.49 -11.42 4.79
N LEU A 154 -12.50 -12.07 4.26
CA LEU A 154 -12.91 -11.95 2.86
C LEU A 154 -14.20 -11.15 2.79
N LEU A 155 -14.20 -10.08 2.01
CA LEU A 155 -15.36 -9.24 1.75
C LEU A 155 -15.87 -9.48 0.34
N ALA A 156 -17.19 -9.72 0.23
CA ALA A 156 -17.90 -9.69 -1.04
C ALA A 156 -18.23 -8.24 -1.44
N GLU A 157 -18.66 -8.06 -2.68
CA GLU A 157 -19.07 -6.75 -3.19
C GLU A 157 -20.16 -6.06 -2.35
N SER A 158 -21.05 -6.84 -1.73
CA SER A 158 -22.13 -6.33 -0.86
C SER A 158 -21.65 -5.82 0.50
N ASP A 159 -20.41 -6.15 0.87
CA ASP A 159 -19.85 -5.79 2.17
C ASP A 159 -19.18 -4.40 2.10
N ALA A 160 -18.71 -3.91 3.24
CA ALA A 160 -18.02 -2.65 3.33
C ALA A 160 -16.60 -2.82 3.87
N LEU A 161 -15.66 -2.06 3.30
CA LEU A 161 -14.35 -1.82 3.91
C LEU A 161 -14.56 -1.03 5.20
N ASP A 162 -13.98 -1.48 6.29
CA ASP A 162 -14.03 -0.85 7.60
C ASP A 162 -12.62 -0.42 8.01
N GLY A 163 -12.48 0.81 8.50
CA GLY A 163 -11.19 1.34 8.96
C GLY A 163 -10.72 0.78 10.28
N GLU A 164 -11.58 0.04 10.96
CA GLU A 164 -11.32 -0.59 12.26
C GLU A 164 -10.76 0.42 13.27
N ASP A 165 -9.73 0.06 14.02
CA ASP A 165 -9.06 0.95 14.96
C ASP A 165 -7.97 1.85 14.32
N VAL A 166 -7.69 1.65 13.04
CA VAL A 166 -6.76 2.48 12.25
C VAL A 166 -7.44 3.76 11.77
N LEU A 167 -8.66 3.66 11.29
CA LEU A 167 -9.53 4.76 10.86
C LEU A 167 -10.92 4.59 11.49
N PRO A 168 -11.07 4.83 12.81
CA PRO A 168 -12.29 4.54 13.55
C PRO A 168 -13.50 5.29 12.99
N GLY A 169 -14.52 4.55 12.51
CA GLY A 169 -15.73 5.11 11.90
C GLY A 169 -15.69 5.24 10.38
N PHE A 170 -14.55 5.00 9.74
CA PHE A 170 -14.52 4.90 8.28
C PHE A 170 -15.23 3.63 7.82
N SER A 171 -16.19 3.78 6.91
CA SER A 171 -16.85 2.68 6.24
C SER A 171 -17.10 3.03 4.77
N CYS A 172 -16.77 2.10 3.87
CA CYS A 172 -16.93 2.28 2.44
C CYS A 172 -17.51 1.02 1.80
N PRO A 173 -18.76 1.03 1.30
CA PRO A 173 -19.33 -0.11 0.60
C PRO A 173 -18.44 -0.50 -0.60
N LEU A 174 -17.98 -1.74 -0.63
CA LEU A 174 -17.00 -2.22 -1.62
C LEU A 174 -17.52 -2.05 -3.06
N GLY A 175 -18.80 -2.35 -3.29
CA GLY A 175 -19.41 -2.22 -4.61
C GLY A 175 -19.40 -0.80 -5.17
N THR A 176 -19.23 0.24 -4.35
CA THR A 176 -19.22 1.63 -4.80
C THR A 176 -17.88 2.09 -5.38
N ILE A 177 -16.84 1.30 -5.21
CA ILE A 177 -15.50 1.59 -5.74
C ILE A 177 -15.10 0.66 -6.88
N LEU A 178 -15.73 -0.52 -7.00
CA LEU A 178 -15.43 -1.57 -8.00
C LEU A 178 -15.98 -1.28 -9.39
#